data_1f4e7c87171c1d727c35ec175b7bfa0e
#
_entry.id   1f4e7c87171c1d727c35ec175b7bfa0e
#
_cell.length_a   1.000
_cell.length_b   1.000
_cell.length_c   1.000
_cell.angle_alpha   90.00
_cell.angle_beta   90.00
_cell.angle_gamma   90.00
#
_symmetry.space_group_name_H-M   'P 1'
#
loop_
_entity.id
_entity.type
_entity.pdbx_description
1 polymer ?
#
loop_
_entity_poly.entity_id
_entity_poly.type
_entity_poly.pdbx_seq_one_letter_code
_entity_poly.pdbx_strand_id
1 'polypeptide(L)'
;YFNYKWYAQVTKPGTQSSLEGLYTVDMNDGTRTLISTNGVHLVEMTYDYTTNTMYGIKNGAEYLMTLDLNTGETKQIGAFQTSTMSVYMLALACHVDGTMYGISTDDNLYRIDKATAACTLIGATGVNAAFTQSMDFDRNTGILYWLNCGDYKLYTVDITTGAATVIGGVGKNGDDSMASMFIPYIHVPVGAPDRVLDRKVVASGNSAILSWRNPSFDAQGKALTELTGIKIYRGEELVTTVTVSSDKTGQSMEYTDENLQDGLYSYRFVPVNSKGDGGVDSDDVSTYVGEN
;
A
#
# COMPACT_ATOMS: atom_id res chain seq x y z
N TYR A 1 0.47 -2.95 -0.19
CA TYR A 1 1.56 -2.17 0.40
C TYR A 1 1.04 -1.42 1.61
N PHE A 2 1.70 -1.57 2.74
CA PHE A 2 1.36 -0.86 3.95
C PHE A 2 2.62 -0.70 4.82
N ASN A 3 2.80 0.46 5.39
CA ASN A 3 3.91 0.78 6.30
C ASN A 3 5.28 0.38 5.72
N TYR A 4 5.54 0.79 4.47
CA TYR A 4 6.76 0.50 3.69
C TYR A 4 7.02 -0.99 3.42
N LYS A 5 6.03 -1.86 3.62
CA LYS A 5 6.15 -3.30 3.37
C LYS A 5 5.15 -3.77 2.34
N TRP A 6 5.60 -4.67 1.50
CA TRP A 6 4.74 -5.42 0.60
C TRP A 6 4.30 -6.70 1.30
N TYR A 7 3.02 -7.00 1.22
CA TYR A 7 2.43 -8.20 1.79
C TYR A 7 1.88 -9.06 0.66
N ALA A 8 2.09 -10.37 0.75
CA ALA A 8 1.57 -11.33 -0.19
C ALA A 8 1.04 -12.57 0.52
N GLN A 9 -0.14 -13.04 0.13
CA GLN A 9 -0.55 -14.40 0.42
C GLN A 9 -0.07 -15.33 -0.70
N VAL A 10 0.52 -16.45 -0.33
CA VAL A 10 1.04 -17.46 -1.25
C VAL A 10 0.23 -18.73 -1.08
N THR A 11 -0.18 -19.35 -2.19
CA THR A 11 -0.86 -20.63 -2.19
C THR A 11 0.12 -21.79 -2.33
N LYS A 12 -0.24 -22.96 -1.79
CA LYS A 12 0.56 -24.18 -1.94
C LYS A 12 0.67 -24.57 -3.41
N PRO A 13 1.84 -25.01 -3.88
CA PRO A 13 2.04 -25.46 -5.25
C PRO A 13 0.97 -26.48 -5.68
N GLY A 14 0.42 -26.30 -6.88
CA GLY A 14 -0.60 -27.19 -7.44
C GLY A 14 -2.01 -27.00 -6.85
N THR A 15 -2.21 -26.00 -5.98
CA THR A 15 -3.54 -25.66 -5.46
C THR A 15 -3.81 -24.19 -5.68
N GLN A 16 -5.07 -23.83 -5.96
CA GLN A 16 -5.51 -22.43 -6.07
C GLN A 16 -6.27 -21.97 -4.81
N SER A 17 -6.47 -22.84 -3.84
CA SER A 17 -7.35 -22.58 -2.70
C SER A 17 -6.69 -22.78 -1.34
N SER A 18 -5.54 -23.46 -1.28
CA SER A 18 -4.87 -23.73 -0.02
C SER A 18 -3.77 -22.73 0.24
N LEU A 19 -3.92 -21.93 1.31
CA LEU A 19 -2.93 -20.98 1.73
C LEU A 19 -1.64 -21.71 2.15
N GLU A 20 -0.49 -21.25 1.64
CA GLU A 20 0.83 -21.61 2.16
C GLU A 20 1.19 -20.69 3.33
N GLY A 21 1.01 -19.38 3.16
CA GLY A 21 1.24 -18.40 4.21
C GLY A 21 1.06 -16.96 3.76
N LEU A 22 1.12 -16.07 4.76
CA LEU A 22 1.26 -14.62 4.61
C LEU A 22 2.74 -14.27 4.73
N TYR A 23 3.25 -13.47 3.81
CA TYR A 23 4.65 -13.06 3.72
C TYR A 23 4.77 -11.55 3.58
N THR A 24 5.90 -10.98 4.03
CA THR A 24 6.42 -9.76 3.45
C THR A 24 7.31 -10.09 2.25
N VAL A 25 7.37 -9.19 1.28
CA VAL A 25 8.18 -9.35 0.06
C VAL A 25 9.10 -8.16 -0.07
N ASP A 26 10.41 -8.41 -0.22
CA ASP A 26 11.38 -7.40 -0.61
C ASP A 26 11.26 -7.17 -2.12
N MET A 27 10.97 -5.94 -2.53
CA MET A 27 10.76 -5.60 -3.94
C MET A 27 12.07 -5.44 -4.73
N ASN A 28 13.23 -5.43 -4.07
CA ASN A 28 14.51 -5.33 -4.74
C ASN A 28 14.96 -6.67 -5.32
N ASP A 29 14.72 -7.76 -4.61
CA ASP A 29 15.21 -9.10 -4.97
C ASP A 29 14.11 -10.19 -4.97
N GLY A 30 12.88 -9.84 -4.53
CA GLY A 30 11.76 -10.78 -4.43
C GLY A 30 11.85 -11.73 -3.22
N THR A 31 12.78 -11.50 -2.29
CA THR A 31 12.91 -12.31 -1.08
C THR A 31 11.64 -12.25 -0.24
N ARG A 32 11.13 -13.41 0.16
CA ARG A 32 9.93 -13.55 0.97
C ARG A 32 10.26 -13.93 2.40
N THR A 33 9.72 -13.18 3.35
CA THR A 33 9.82 -13.49 4.79
C THR A 33 8.45 -13.91 5.30
N LEU A 34 8.35 -15.14 5.80
CA LEU A 34 7.11 -15.69 6.34
C LEU A 34 6.69 -14.94 7.61
N ILE A 35 5.46 -14.46 7.62
CA ILE A 35 4.81 -13.92 8.81
C ILE A 35 4.04 -15.02 9.53
N SER A 36 3.18 -15.74 8.79
CA SER A 36 2.27 -16.71 9.38
C SER A 36 1.74 -17.69 8.35
N THR A 37 1.38 -18.90 8.81
CA THR A 37 0.63 -19.90 8.02
C THR A 37 -0.86 -19.94 8.41
N ASN A 38 -1.30 -19.01 9.28
CA ASN A 38 -2.70 -18.92 9.71
C ASN A 38 -3.58 -18.24 8.67
N GLY A 39 -4.89 -18.39 8.85
CA GLY A 39 -5.89 -17.72 8.03
C GLY A 39 -6.38 -18.56 6.85
N VAL A 40 -7.14 -17.89 5.98
CA VAL A 40 -7.66 -18.48 4.74
C VAL A 40 -7.12 -17.71 3.53
N HIS A 41 -7.13 -18.37 2.38
CA HIS A 41 -6.70 -17.72 1.14
C HIS A 41 -7.71 -16.64 0.73
N LEU A 42 -7.19 -15.42 0.51
CA LEU A 42 -7.91 -14.28 -0.03
C LEU A 42 -7.47 -14.09 -1.48
N VAL A 43 -8.42 -13.95 -2.38
CA VAL A 43 -8.15 -13.78 -3.83
C VAL A 43 -7.86 -12.32 -4.19
N GLU A 44 -8.28 -11.40 -3.35
CA GLU A 44 -8.00 -9.96 -3.48
C GLU A 44 -7.86 -9.36 -2.09
N MET A 45 -7.02 -8.32 -1.95
CA MET A 45 -6.80 -7.61 -0.68
C MET A 45 -6.73 -6.11 -0.90
N THR A 46 -7.34 -5.33 0.00
CA THR A 46 -7.26 -3.87 0.01
C THR A 46 -7.11 -3.33 1.43
N TYR A 47 -6.34 -2.25 1.58
CA TYR A 47 -6.09 -1.64 2.88
C TYR A 47 -6.90 -0.36 3.07
N ASP A 48 -7.61 -0.29 4.20
CA ASP A 48 -8.32 0.90 4.65
C ASP A 48 -7.46 1.69 5.64
N TYR A 49 -6.92 2.81 5.20
CA TYR A 49 -6.07 3.69 6.01
C TYR A 49 -6.84 4.46 7.08
N THR A 50 -8.16 4.55 6.99
CA THR A 50 -8.98 5.25 8.00
C THR A 50 -9.21 4.42 9.25
N THR A 51 -9.20 3.09 9.11
CA THR A 51 -9.39 2.14 10.21
C THR A 51 -8.17 1.27 10.46
N ASN A 52 -7.09 1.44 9.67
CA ASN A 52 -5.89 0.61 9.70
C ASN A 52 -6.20 -0.88 9.60
N THR A 53 -7.08 -1.25 8.65
CA THR A 53 -7.56 -2.62 8.50
C THR A 53 -7.29 -3.14 7.09
N MET A 54 -6.69 -4.33 6.98
CA MET A 54 -6.62 -5.08 5.72
C MET A 54 -7.92 -5.87 5.54
N TYR A 55 -8.57 -5.66 4.42
CA TYR A 55 -9.74 -6.41 3.98
C TYR A 55 -9.39 -7.30 2.79
N GLY A 56 -10.18 -8.34 2.57
CA GLY A 56 -10.02 -9.19 1.40
C GLY A 56 -11.26 -10.01 1.08
N ILE A 57 -11.25 -10.56 -0.14
CA ILE A 57 -12.26 -11.50 -0.63
C ILE A 57 -11.80 -12.91 -0.32
N LYS A 58 -12.59 -13.68 0.43
CA LYS A 58 -12.33 -15.11 0.60
C LYS A 58 -12.39 -15.84 -0.74
N ASN A 59 -11.47 -16.78 -0.94
CA ASN A 59 -11.54 -17.66 -2.12
C ASN A 59 -12.92 -18.30 -2.24
N GLY A 60 -13.55 -18.17 -3.41
CA GLY A 60 -14.98 -18.48 -3.65
C GLY A 60 -15.82 -17.22 -3.87
N ALA A 61 -15.24 -16.01 -3.72
CA ALA A 61 -15.85 -14.71 -4.06
C ALA A 61 -17.10 -14.32 -3.26
N GLU A 62 -17.44 -15.04 -2.18
CA GLU A 62 -18.71 -14.89 -1.46
C GLU A 62 -18.62 -14.03 -0.20
N TYR A 63 -17.44 -13.92 0.43
CA TYR A 63 -17.32 -13.35 1.78
C TYR A 63 -16.26 -12.26 1.86
N LEU A 64 -16.63 -11.17 2.53
CA LEU A 64 -15.69 -10.14 2.99
C LEU A 64 -15.02 -10.61 4.27
N MET A 65 -13.69 -10.50 4.30
CA MET A 65 -12.84 -10.88 5.42
C MET A 65 -12.01 -9.69 5.89
N THR A 66 -11.56 -9.71 7.15
CA THR A 66 -10.38 -8.97 7.60
C THR A 66 -9.18 -9.88 7.70
N LEU A 67 -7.97 -9.32 7.58
CA LEU A 67 -6.69 -10.00 7.75
C LEU A 67 -5.81 -9.21 8.72
N ASP A 68 -5.35 -9.86 9.78
CA ASP A 68 -4.33 -9.31 10.66
C ASP A 68 -2.94 -9.51 10.04
N LEU A 69 -2.25 -8.44 9.74
CA LEU A 69 -0.95 -8.45 9.05
C LEU A 69 0.22 -8.93 9.94
N ASN A 70 0.02 -9.05 11.26
CA ASN A 70 1.04 -9.53 12.19
C ASN A 70 0.88 -11.04 12.48
N THR A 71 -0.36 -11.52 12.54
CA THR A 71 -0.66 -12.92 12.92
C THR A 71 -1.12 -13.78 11.75
N GLY A 72 -1.53 -13.17 10.63
CA GLY A 72 -2.13 -13.85 9.49
C GLY A 72 -3.56 -14.33 9.74
N GLU A 73 -4.13 -14.06 10.92
CA GLU A 73 -5.50 -14.47 11.23
C GLU A 73 -6.51 -13.73 10.35
N THR A 74 -7.50 -14.46 9.87
CA THR A 74 -8.60 -13.92 9.08
C THR A 74 -9.90 -14.05 9.84
N LYS A 75 -10.74 -13.00 9.76
CA LYS A 75 -12.08 -13.01 10.35
C LYS A 75 -13.12 -12.67 9.30
N GLN A 76 -14.17 -13.49 9.21
CA GLN A 76 -15.30 -13.24 8.31
C GLN A 76 -16.17 -12.11 8.86
N ILE A 77 -16.50 -11.16 7.98
CA ILE A 77 -17.45 -10.06 8.26
C ILE A 77 -18.85 -10.49 7.85
N GLY A 78 -19.03 -10.84 6.57
CA GLY A 78 -20.33 -11.21 6.03
C GLY A 78 -20.25 -11.68 4.58
N ALA A 79 -21.38 -12.17 4.06
CA ALA A 79 -21.51 -12.48 2.65
C ALA A 79 -21.79 -11.20 1.85
N PHE A 80 -21.18 -11.07 0.68
CA PHE A 80 -21.54 -10.01 -0.24
C PHE A 80 -22.97 -10.19 -0.74
N GLN A 81 -23.83 -9.23 -0.48
CA GLN A 81 -25.23 -9.29 -0.87
C GLN A 81 -25.86 -7.90 -1.02
N THR A 82 -26.78 -7.79 -1.95
CA THR A 82 -27.77 -6.71 -1.95
C THR A 82 -28.96 -7.09 -1.08
N SER A 83 -29.98 -6.25 -0.99
CA SER A 83 -31.24 -6.60 -0.27
C SER A 83 -31.99 -7.77 -0.89
N THR A 84 -31.66 -8.16 -2.12
CA THR A 84 -32.45 -9.14 -2.92
C THR A 84 -31.65 -10.33 -3.44
N MET A 85 -30.31 -10.23 -3.49
CA MET A 85 -29.47 -11.27 -4.10
C MET A 85 -28.06 -11.31 -3.53
N SER A 86 -27.43 -12.49 -3.60
CA SER A 86 -26.01 -12.66 -3.35
C SER A 86 -25.19 -12.05 -4.48
N VAL A 87 -24.00 -11.55 -4.14
CA VAL A 87 -23.04 -10.95 -5.07
C VAL A 87 -21.74 -11.73 -4.98
N TYR A 88 -21.17 -12.10 -6.15
CA TYR A 88 -19.87 -12.76 -6.21
C TYR A 88 -18.81 -11.72 -6.59
N MET A 89 -18.04 -11.27 -5.61
CA MET A 89 -17.11 -10.18 -5.76
C MET A 89 -15.77 -10.66 -6.33
N LEU A 90 -15.27 -10.02 -7.38
CA LEU A 90 -14.01 -10.38 -8.05
C LEU A 90 -12.85 -9.47 -7.67
N ALA A 91 -13.10 -8.18 -7.42
CA ALA A 91 -12.08 -7.21 -7.06
C ALA A 91 -12.58 -6.26 -5.97
N LEU A 92 -11.66 -5.76 -5.14
CA LEU A 92 -11.90 -4.80 -4.07
C LEU A 92 -10.91 -3.66 -4.12
N ALA A 93 -11.36 -2.44 -3.83
CA ALA A 93 -10.48 -1.31 -3.53
C ALA A 93 -11.07 -0.40 -2.45
N CYS A 94 -10.21 0.08 -1.56
CA CYS A 94 -10.56 1.11 -0.58
C CYS A 94 -10.05 2.47 -1.03
N HIS A 95 -10.96 3.43 -1.14
CA HIS A 95 -10.65 4.82 -1.38
C HIS A 95 -9.97 5.44 -0.14
N VAL A 96 -9.27 6.57 -0.31
CA VAL A 96 -8.53 7.24 0.79
C VAL A 96 -9.44 7.69 1.94
N ASP A 97 -10.74 7.95 1.69
CA ASP A 97 -11.73 8.30 2.70
C ASP A 97 -12.33 7.08 3.44
N GLY A 98 -11.85 5.88 3.11
CA GLY A 98 -12.30 4.62 3.68
C GLY A 98 -13.54 4.02 3.01
N THR A 99 -14.10 4.62 1.95
CA THR A 99 -15.18 3.99 1.18
C THR A 99 -14.65 2.79 0.41
N MET A 100 -15.35 1.65 0.52
CA MET A 100 -14.96 0.43 -0.17
C MET A 100 -15.82 0.19 -1.41
N TYR A 101 -15.17 -0.20 -2.49
CA TYR A 101 -15.78 -0.51 -3.78
C TYR A 101 -15.39 -1.92 -4.21
N GLY A 102 -16.24 -2.55 -5.04
CA GLY A 102 -15.94 -3.85 -5.61
C GLY A 102 -16.63 -4.05 -6.96
N ILE A 103 -15.97 -4.81 -7.84
CA ILE A 103 -16.53 -5.27 -9.12
C ILE A 103 -16.87 -6.75 -8.97
N SER A 104 -18.05 -7.15 -9.46
CA SER A 104 -18.56 -8.51 -9.32
C SER A 104 -18.74 -9.22 -10.65
N THR A 105 -19.06 -10.51 -10.59
CA THR A 105 -19.31 -11.38 -11.76
C THR A 105 -20.50 -10.98 -12.62
N ASP A 106 -21.32 -10.04 -12.17
CA ASP A 106 -22.45 -9.47 -12.92
C ASP A 106 -22.09 -8.18 -13.66
N ASP A 107 -20.78 -7.90 -13.79
CA ASP A 107 -20.22 -6.75 -14.51
C ASP A 107 -20.55 -5.38 -13.90
N ASN A 108 -20.93 -5.35 -12.62
CA ASN A 108 -21.32 -4.14 -11.93
C ASN A 108 -20.30 -3.68 -10.89
N LEU A 109 -20.23 -2.36 -10.70
CA LEU A 109 -19.53 -1.72 -9.58
C LEU A 109 -20.50 -1.56 -8.40
N TYR A 110 -20.04 -1.93 -7.22
CA TYR A 110 -20.77 -1.81 -5.96
C TYR A 110 -19.97 -0.97 -4.95
N ARG A 111 -20.70 -0.23 -4.11
CA ARG A 111 -20.19 0.25 -2.83
C ARG A 111 -20.49 -0.80 -1.76
N ILE A 112 -19.52 -1.06 -0.88
CA ILE A 112 -19.59 -2.14 0.11
C ILE A 112 -19.55 -1.54 1.51
N ASP A 113 -20.49 -1.95 2.35
CA ASP A 113 -20.46 -1.67 3.79
C ASP A 113 -19.44 -2.60 4.46
N LYS A 114 -18.38 -2.04 5.01
CA LYS A 114 -17.29 -2.79 5.64
C LYS A 114 -17.68 -3.49 6.94
N ALA A 115 -18.79 -3.12 7.58
CA ALA A 115 -19.25 -3.74 8.82
C ALA A 115 -20.13 -4.97 8.58
N THR A 116 -20.80 -5.05 7.41
CA THR A 116 -21.83 -6.06 7.12
C THR A 116 -21.61 -6.83 5.83
N ALA A 117 -20.73 -6.34 4.94
CA ALA A 117 -20.56 -6.76 3.55
C ALA A 117 -21.77 -6.48 2.65
N ALA A 118 -22.73 -5.66 3.10
CA ALA A 118 -23.87 -5.26 2.29
C ALA A 118 -23.41 -4.45 1.06
N CYS A 119 -23.92 -4.80 -0.12
CA CYS A 119 -23.57 -4.21 -1.39
C CYS A 119 -24.66 -3.25 -1.88
N THR A 120 -24.28 -2.04 -2.24
CA THR A 120 -25.13 -1.05 -2.90
C THR A 120 -24.67 -0.88 -4.34
N LEU A 121 -25.54 -1.20 -5.31
CA LEU A 121 -25.24 -1.04 -6.73
C LEU A 121 -24.95 0.43 -7.07
N ILE A 122 -23.85 0.65 -7.79
CA ILE A 122 -23.53 1.94 -8.39
C ILE A 122 -23.96 1.95 -9.86
N GLY A 123 -23.48 0.95 -10.64
CA GLY A 123 -23.87 0.80 -12.04
C GLY A 123 -22.99 -0.20 -12.79
N ALA A 124 -23.36 -0.43 -14.05
CA ALA A 124 -22.64 -1.37 -14.90
C ALA A 124 -21.29 -0.79 -15.36
N THR A 125 -20.25 -1.62 -15.38
CA THR A 125 -18.95 -1.23 -15.91
C THR A 125 -18.95 -1.11 -17.44
N GLY A 126 -19.89 -1.80 -18.11
CA GLY A 126 -19.94 -1.93 -19.58
C GLY A 126 -18.88 -2.88 -20.14
N VAL A 127 -18.17 -3.61 -19.27
CA VAL A 127 -17.10 -4.55 -19.63
C VAL A 127 -17.35 -5.86 -18.89
N ASN A 128 -17.15 -6.99 -19.57
CA ASN A 128 -17.31 -8.31 -18.96
C ASN A 128 -16.20 -8.57 -17.94
N ALA A 129 -16.58 -8.75 -16.69
CA ALA A 129 -15.72 -9.08 -15.59
C ALA A 129 -15.68 -10.60 -15.40
N ALA A 130 -14.62 -11.26 -15.83
CA ALA A 130 -14.45 -12.70 -15.72
C ALA A 130 -13.09 -13.04 -15.12
N PHE A 131 -13.02 -14.20 -14.46
CA PHE A 131 -11.81 -14.72 -13.81
C PHE A 131 -11.28 -13.82 -12.67
N THR A 132 -10.01 -13.98 -12.32
CA THR A 132 -9.34 -13.16 -11.33
C THR A 132 -9.19 -11.73 -11.85
N GLN A 133 -9.57 -10.78 -11.04
CA GLN A 133 -9.53 -9.35 -11.34
C GLN A 133 -8.67 -8.67 -10.27
N SER A 134 -8.18 -7.47 -10.57
CA SER A 134 -7.53 -6.65 -9.55
C SER A 134 -7.89 -5.17 -9.73
N MET A 135 -8.07 -4.48 -8.62
CA MET A 135 -8.52 -3.11 -8.60
C MET A 135 -7.83 -2.36 -7.47
N ASP A 136 -7.37 -1.15 -7.75
CA ASP A 136 -6.84 -0.28 -6.69
C ASP A 136 -7.04 1.20 -7.02
N PHE A 137 -7.05 2.02 -5.98
CA PHE A 137 -7.08 3.47 -6.12
C PHE A 137 -5.67 4.04 -6.20
N ASP A 138 -5.44 4.94 -7.13
CA ASP A 138 -4.46 5.99 -6.88
C ASP A 138 -5.05 6.94 -5.82
N ARG A 139 -4.64 6.76 -4.60
CA ARG A 139 -5.18 7.50 -3.45
C ARG A 139 -4.76 8.97 -3.41
N ASN A 140 -3.80 9.38 -4.23
CA ASN A 140 -3.42 10.78 -4.38
C ASN A 140 -4.38 11.52 -5.31
N THR A 141 -4.88 10.85 -6.35
CA THR A 141 -5.78 11.45 -7.35
C THR A 141 -7.24 11.05 -7.17
N GLY A 142 -7.52 10.00 -6.41
CA GLY A 142 -8.86 9.42 -6.23
C GLY A 142 -9.34 8.61 -7.43
N ILE A 143 -8.48 8.34 -8.41
CA ILE A 143 -8.83 7.56 -9.60
C ILE A 143 -8.82 6.07 -9.25
N LEU A 144 -9.92 5.38 -9.57
CA LEU A 144 -10.02 3.92 -9.47
C LEU A 144 -9.51 3.29 -10.76
N TYR A 145 -8.49 2.44 -10.63
CA TYR A 145 -7.96 1.61 -11.71
C TYR A 145 -8.45 0.17 -11.56
N TRP A 146 -8.75 -0.46 -12.69
CA TRP A 146 -9.18 -1.84 -12.77
C TRP A 146 -8.41 -2.60 -13.86
N LEU A 147 -7.76 -3.68 -13.45
CA LEU A 147 -7.08 -4.62 -14.34
C LEU A 147 -8.02 -5.80 -14.61
N ASN A 148 -8.54 -5.89 -15.81
CA ASN A 148 -9.42 -6.97 -16.24
C ASN A 148 -8.62 -8.08 -16.92
N CYS A 149 -8.53 -9.24 -16.28
CA CYS A 149 -7.88 -10.41 -16.84
C CYS A 149 -8.69 -11.09 -17.95
N GLY A 150 -9.97 -10.79 -18.09
CA GLY A 150 -10.83 -11.35 -19.14
C GLY A 150 -10.48 -10.86 -20.54
N ASP A 151 -9.95 -9.64 -20.66
CA ASP A 151 -9.55 -9.04 -21.94
C ASP A 151 -8.15 -8.39 -21.91
N TYR A 152 -7.40 -8.58 -20.80
CA TYR A 152 -6.01 -8.08 -20.60
C TYR A 152 -5.87 -6.58 -20.78
N LYS A 153 -6.82 -5.82 -20.24
CA LYS A 153 -6.79 -4.36 -20.32
C LYS A 153 -6.84 -3.70 -18.96
N LEU A 154 -6.22 -2.53 -18.91
CA LEU A 154 -6.33 -1.59 -17.80
C LEU A 154 -7.41 -0.56 -18.10
N TYR A 155 -8.25 -0.32 -17.09
CA TYR A 155 -9.35 0.63 -17.14
C TYR A 155 -9.25 1.66 -16.01
N THR A 156 -9.84 2.83 -16.20
CA THR A 156 -10.34 3.66 -15.11
C THR A 156 -11.83 3.38 -14.93
N VAL A 157 -12.32 3.48 -13.69
CA VAL A 157 -13.74 3.26 -13.37
C VAL A 157 -14.30 4.50 -12.69
N ASP A 158 -15.38 5.04 -13.20
CA ASP A 158 -16.11 6.16 -12.60
C ASP A 158 -16.90 5.64 -11.39
N ILE A 159 -16.51 6.06 -10.20
CA ILE A 159 -17.13 5.64 -8.93
C ILE A 159 -18.54 6.20 -8.70
N THR A 160 -19.04 7.08 -9.56
CA THR A 160 -20.38 7.63 -9.48
C THR A 160 -21.37 6.94 -10.40
N THR A 161 -20.89 6.40 -11.53
CA THR A 161 -21.73 5.76 -12.55
C THR A 161 -21.44 4.26 -12.72
N GLY A 162 -20.29 3.80 -12.28
CA GLY A 162 -19.78 2.45 -12.51
C GLY A 162 -19.05 2.28 -13.84
N ALA A 163 -19.20 3.19 -14.80
CA ALA A 163 -18.70 3.05 -16.16
C ALA A 163 -17.17 2.92 -16.23
N ALA A 164 -16.66 1.92 -16.94
CA ALA A 164 -15.25 1.71 -17.19
C ALA A 164 -14.80 2.36 -18.50
N THR A 165 -13.62 2.98 -18.49
CA THR A 165 -12.98 3.56 -19.65
C THR A 165 -11.62 2.91 -19.87
N VAL A 166 -11.38 2.35 -21.05
CA VAL A 166 -10.13 1.65 -21.37
C VAL A 166 -8.95 2.64 -21.43
N ILE A 167 -7.85 2.26 -20.80
CA ILE A 167 -6.54 2.95 -20.90
C ILE A 167 -5.69 2.27 -21.97
N GLY A 168 -5.58 0.94 -21.94
CA GLY A 168 -4.78 0.18 -22.88
C GLY A 168 -4.63 -1.29 -22.50
N GLY A 169 -3.98 -2.06 -23.38
CA GLY A 169 -3.64 -3.46 -23.12
C GLY A 169 -2.43 -3.58 -22.19
N VAL A 170 -2.44 -4.59 -21.32
CA VAL A 170 -1.42 -4.83 -20.29
C VAL A 170 -0.75 -6.19 -20.42
N GLY A 171 -0.64 -6.74 -21.59
CA GLY A 171 0.03 -8.02 -21.84
C GLY A 171 0.32 -8.21 -23.29
N LYS A 172 1.17 -9.19 -23.61
CA LYS A 172 1.29 -9.71 -24.97
C LYS A 172 0.18 -10.73 -25.18
N ASN A 173 -0.35 -10.80 -26.40
CA ASN A 173 -1.30 -11.84 -26.79
C ASN A 173 -0.82 -13.22 -26.34
N GLY A 174 -1.57 -13.87 -25.46
CA GLY A 174 -1.27 -15.20 -24.94
C GLY A 174 -0.44 -15.27 -23.65
N ASP A 175 -0.20 -14.14 -22.98
CA ASP A 175 0.44 -14.12 -21.66
C ASP A 175 -0.66 -13.99 -20.58
N ASP A 176 -1.10 -15.13 -20.06
CA ASP A 176 -2.21 -15.28 -19.11
C ASP A 176 -1.81 -14.96 -17.65
N SER A 177 -0.64 -14.36 -17.42
CA SER A 177 -0.04 -14.28 -16.07
C SER A 177 -0.36 -13.01 -15.29
N MET A 178 -1.12 -12.08 -15.83
CA MET A 178 -1.41 -10.78 -15.20
C MET A 178 -2.67 -10.84 -14.33
N ALA A 179 -2.52 -11.20 -13.08
CA ALA A 179 -3.65 -11.37 -12.16
C ALA A 179 -3.76 -10.30 -11.07
N SER A 180 -2.76 -9.43 -10.88
CA SER A 180 -2.74 -8.52 -9.74
C SER A 180 -2.14 -7.16 -10.10
N MET A 181 -2.76 -6.11 -9.59
CA MET A 181 -2.30 -4.73 -9.65
C MET A 181 -2.34 -4.14 -8.25
N PHE A 182 -1.35 -3.32 -7.93
CA PHE A 182 -1.32 -2.57 -6.70
C PHE A 182 -0.67 -1.20 -6.93
N ILE A 183 -1.28 -0.14 -6.37
CA ILE A 183 -0.77 1.23 -6.45
C ILE A 183 -0.20 1.60 -5.08
N PRO A 184 1.12 1.75 -4.92
CA PRO A 184 1.72 2.11 -3.64
C PRO A 184 1.19 3.44 -3.13
N TYR A 185 0.84 3.48 -1.86
CA TYR A 185 0.38 4.69 -1.18
C TYR A 185 1.01 4.79 0.20
N ILE A 186 1.56 5.95 0.50
CA ILE A 186 2.07 6.28 1.82
C ILE A 186 1.06 7.22 2.48
N HIS A 187 0.34 6.70 3.47
CA HIS A 187 -0.63 7.49 4.20
C HIS A 187 0.08 8.49 5.12
N VAL A 188 -0.18 9.76 4.90
CA VAL A 188 0.30 10.83 5.79
C VAL A 188 -0.90 11.41 6.52
N PRO A 189 -0.99 11.26 7.85
CA PRO A 189 -2.09 11.80 8.64
C PRO A 189 -2.23 13.31 8.50
N VAL A 190 -3.46 13.81 8.59
CA VAL A 190 -3.72 15.26 8.56
C VAL A 190 -2.97 15.97 9.70
N GLY A 191 -2.17 16.98 9.36
CA GLY A 191 -1.33 17.72 10.30
C GLY A 191 0.00 17.02 10.66
N ALA A 192 0.28 15.84 10.09
CA ALA A 192 1.62 15.26 10.16
C ALA A 192 2.59 16.05 9.26
N PRO A 193 3.90 16.05 9.56
CA PRO A 193 4.87 16.83 8.80
C PRO A 193 4.93 16.45 7.32
N ASP A 194 5.19 17.38 6.43
CA ASP A 194 5.64 17.07 5.06
C ASP A 194 7.03 16.42 5.11
N ARG A 195 7.52 15.93 3.98
CA ARG A 195 8.85 15.29 3.85
C ARG A 195 9.98 16.24 4.26
N VAL A 196 11.11 15.67 4.66
CA VAL A 196 12.36 16.41 4.80
C VAL A 196 12.87 16.86 3.42
N LEU A 197 13.66 17.91 3.39
CA LEU A 197 14.17 18.53 2.16
C LEU A 197 15.70 18.42 2.11
N ASP A 198 16.29 18.67 0.94
CA ASP A 198 17.74 18.78 0.75
C ASP A 198 18.54 17.58 1.29
N ARG A 199 17.98 16.39 1.17
CA ARG A 199 18.57 15.14 1.67
C ARG A 199 19.88 14.81 0.97
N LYS A 200 20.88 14.47 1.77
CA LYS A 200 22.19 14.05 1.27
C LYS A 200 22.81 13.02 2.19
N VAL A 201 23.56 12.10 1.63
CA VAL A 201 24.45 11.19 2.36
C VAL A 201 25.83 11.17 1.72
N VAL A 202 26.87 11.17 2.56
CA VAL A 202 28.28 11.15 2.12
C VAL A 202 29.04 10.17 3.00
N ALA A 203 29.79 9.27 2.40
CA ALA A 203 30.68 8.39 3.13
C ALA A 203 31.89 9.14 3.68
N SER A 204 32.31 8.79 4.89
CA SER A 204 33.50 9.30 5.56
C SER A 204 34.15 8.21 6.40
N GLY A 205 35.24 7.59 5.92
CA GLY A 205 35.82 6.41 6.54
C GLY A 205 34.79 5.27 6.58
N ASN A 206 34.57 4.71 7.77
CA ASN A 206 33.58 3.66 8.04
C ASN A 206 32.22 4.23 8.51
N SER A 207 31.86 5.42 8.09
CA SER A 207 30.65 6.11 8.50
C SER A 207 29.92 6.72 7.31
N ALA A 208 28.60 6.94 7.45
CA ALA A 208 27.79 7.71 6.54
C ALA A 208 27.29 8.99 7.24
N ILE A 209 27.61 10.14 6.67
CA ILE A 209 27.15 11.45 7.17
C ILE A 209 25.89 11.82 6.40
N LEU A 210 24.78 11.89 7.11
CA LEU A 210 23.46 12.22 6.60
C LEU A 210 23.14 13.67 6.93
N SER A 211 22.69 14.44 5.96
CA SER A 211 22.23 15.80 6.17
C SER A 211 20.89 16.06 5.48
N TRP A 212 20.06 16.90 6.08
CA TRP A 212 18.73 17.25 5.57
C TRP A 212 18.30 18.62 6.10
N ARG A 213 17.19 19.13 5.54
CA ARG A 213 16.47 20.27 6.08
C ARG A 213 15.10 19.82 6.58
N ASN A 214 14.76 20.16 7.82
CA ASN A 214 13.48 19.83 8.43
C ASN A 214 12.31 20.44 7.66
N PRO A 215 11.12 19.79 7.60
CA PRO A 215 9.94 20.38 6.99
C PRO A 215 9.48 21.65 7.71
N SER A 216 8.93 22.59 6.94
CA SER A 216 8.30 23.83 7.45
C SER A 216 6.77 23.78 7.35
N PHE A 217 6.24 22.77 6.65
CA PHE A 217 4.81 22.60 6.39
C PHE A 217 4.37 21.19 6.78
N ASP A 218 3.08 21.07 7.06
CA ASP A 218 2.43 19.76 7.11
C ASP A 218 2.18 19.21 5.68
N ALA A 219 1.77 17.96 5.58
CA ALA A 219 1.51 17.31 4.30
C ALA A 219 0.31 17.93 3.52
N GLN A 220 -0.46 18.81 4.14
CA GLN A 220 -1.54 19.58 3.51
C GLN A 220 -1.11 21.03 3.15
N GLY A 221 0.17 21.34 3.30
CA GLY A 221 0.74 22.65 2.95
C GLY A 221 0.48 23.78 3.95
N LYS A 222 0.01 23.47 5.15
CA LYS A 222 -0.11 24.45 6.25
C LYS A 222 1.21 24.54 7.01
N ALA A 223 1.49 25.70 7.59
CA ALA A 223 2.68 25.88 8.44
C ALA A 223 2.73 24.82 9.55
N LEU A 224 3.84 24.12 9.65
CA LEU A 224 4.04 23.08 10.65
C LEU A 224 4.20 23.71 12.04
N THR A 225 3.36 23.31 12.98
CA THR A 225 3.36 23.82 14.34
C THR A 225 4.07 22.91 15.34
N GLU A 226 4.29 21.66 14.95
CA GLU A 226 4.93 20.65 15.79
C GLU A 226 5.81 19.73 14.95
N LEU A 227 7.05 19.54 15.39
CA LEU A 227 7.98 18.54 14.90
C LEU A 227 8.67 17.92 16.12
N THR A 228 8.59 16.61 16.29
CA THR A 228 9.15 15.92 17.46
C THR A 228 10.38 15.10 17.12
N GLY A 229 10.55 14.70 15.86
CA GLY A 229 11.72 13.93 15.46
C GLY A 229 11.79 13.64 13.98
N ILE A 230 12.94 13.09 13.59
CA ILE A 230 13.17 12.49 12.27
C ILE A 230 13.63 11.05 12.50
N LYS A 231 12.83 10.07 12.07
CA LYS A 231 13.24 8.67 12.00
C LYS A 231 14.17 8.50 10.81
N ILE A 232 15.29 7.84 11.02
CA ILE A 232 16.26 7.49 9.97
C ILE A 232 16.27 5.97 9.84
N TYR A 233 15.93 5.51 8.64
CA TYR A 233 16.02 4.10 8.27
C TYR A 233 17.23 3.88 7.38
N ARG A 234 17.90 2.73 7.57
CA ARG A 234 18.92 2.16 6.69
C ARG A 234 18.32 0.91 6.05
N GLY A 235 17.93 0.99 4.77
CA GLY A 235 17.03 0.02 4.18
C GLY A 235 15.73 -0.08 4.98
N GLU A 236 15.40 -1.25 5.53
CA GLU A 236 14.20 -1.45 6.35
C GLU A 236 14.45 -1.31 7.88
N GLU A 237 15.70 -1.17 8.30
CA GLU A 237 16.08 -1.05 9.71
C GLU A 237 15.95 0.40 10.20
N LEU A 238 15.22 0.61 11.29
CA LEU A 238 15.22 1.91 11.99
C LEU A 238 16.54 2.08 12.76
N VAL A 239 17.44 2.92 12.23
CA VAL A 239 18.74 3.20 12.87
C VAL A 239 18.55 4.06 14.11
N THR A 240 17.77 5.14 13.98
CA THR A 240 17.55 6.09 15.08
C THR A 240 16.31 6.95 14.84
N THR A 241 15.86 7.61 15.91
CA THR A 241 14.97 8.77 15.82
C THR A 241 15.69 9.98 16.38
N VAL A 242 16.12 10.88 15.51
CA VAL A 242 16.74 12.16 15.91
C VAL A 242 15.66 13.05 16.50
N THR A 243 15.74 13.37 17.78
CA THR A 243 14.78 14.27 18.42
C THR A 243 14.93 15.68 17.88
N VAL A 244 13.82 16.31 17.53
CA VAL A 244 13.75 17.66 16.98
C VAL A 244 12.75 18.48 17.80
N SER A 245 13.12 19.67 18.22
CA SER A 245 12.17 20.62 18.81
C SER A 245 11.49 21.45 17.72
N SER A 246 10.27 21.92 17.98
CA SER A 246 9.43 22.62 16.99
C SER A 246 10.02 23.94 16.48
N ASP A 247 10.94 24.56 17.22
CA ASP A 247 11.70 25.74 16.78
C ASP A 247 12.76 25.43 15.71
N LYS A 248 13.00 24.16 15.44
CA LYS A 248 13.91 23.66 14.39
C LYS A 248 13.24 23.38 13.05
N THR A 249 11.95 23.68 12.89
CA THR A 249 11.29 23.58 11.57
C THR A 249 12.04 24.41 10.52
N GLY A 250 12.22 23.86 9.33
CA GLY A 250 12.95 24.49 8.22
C GLY A 250 14.46 24.60 8.39
N GLN A 251 15.03 24.18 9.52
CA GLN A 251 16.48 24.22 9.76
C GLN A 251 17.17 22.96 9.25
N SER A 252 18.45 23.11 8.87
CA SER A 252 19.29 21.96 8.48
C SER A 252 19.79 21.22 9.70
N MET A 253 19.87 19.90 9.57
CA MET A 253 20.37 18.97 10.58
C MET A 253 21.28 17.93 9.96
N GLU A 254 22.03 17.26 10.80
CA GLU A 254 22.98 16.21 10.43
C GLU A 254 22.93 15.06 11.44
N TYR A 255 23.18 13.85 10.97
CA TYR A 255 23.38 12.65 11.76
C TYR A 255 24.48 11.79 11.12
N THR A 256 25.31 11.17 11.94
CA THR A 256 26.36 10.24 11.46
C THR A 256 25.99 8.82 11.88
N ASP A 257 25.87 7.93 10.90
CA ASP A 257 25.74 6.48 11.08
C ASP A 257 27.14 5.88 11.05
N GLU A 258 27.59 5.36 12.17
CA GLU A 258 28.99 4.95 12.42
C GLU A 258 29.17 3.43 12.38
N ASN A 259 30.45 3.00 12.29
CA ASN A 259 30.85 1.59 12.36
C ASN A 259 30.23 0.72 11.27
N LEU A 260 30.07 1.26 10.08
CA LEU A 260 29.59 0.55 8.91
C LEU A 260 30.69 -0.32 8.31
N GLN A 261 30.30 -1.46 7.77
CA GLN A 261 31.20 -2.29 6.95
C GLN A 261 31.26 -1.70 5.53
N ASP A 262 32.21 -2.18 4.73
CA ASP A 262 32.26 -1.82 3.30
C ASP A 262 30.98 -2.29 2.60
N GLY A 263 30.31 -1.37 1.87
CA GLY A 263 29.07 -1.67 1.21
C GLY A 263 28.26 -0.46 0.77
N LEU A 264 27.22 -0.72 0.00
CA LEU A 264 26.22 0.27 -0.41
C LEU A 264 25.14 0.40 0.66
N TYR A 265 24.87 1.62 1.10
CA TYR A 265 23.85 1.92 2.10
C TYR A 265 22.86 2.94 1.57
N SER A 266 21.57 2.65 1.78
CA SER A 266 20.45 3.51 1.39
C SER A 266 19.71 4.00 2.63
N TYR A 267 19.34 5.28 2.66
CA TYR A 267 18.71 5.92 3.81
C TYR A 267 17.42 6.62 3.45
N ARG A 268 16.41 6.40 4.29
CA ARG A 268 15.11 7.06 4.23
C ARG A 268 14.87 7.86 5.50
N PHE A 269 14.26 9.05 5.34
CA PHE A 269 13.95 9.97 6.43
C PHE A 269 12.45 10.11 6.58
N VAL A 270 11.94 9.95 7.79
CA VAL A 270 10.51 10.08 8.11
C VAL A 270 10.35 11.09 9.24
N PRO A 271 9.91 12.32 8.96
CA PRO A 271 9.65 13.30 10.02
C PRO A 271 8.38 12.88 10.80
N VAL A 272 8.36 13.18 12.11
CA VAL A 272 7.27 12.75 12.98
C VAL A 272 6.81 13.85 13.92
N ASN A 273 5.53 13.83 14.26
CA ASN A 273 4.93 14.63 15.33
C ASN A 273 3.82 13.84 16.05
N SER A 274 3.03 14.49 16.91
CA SER A 274 1.92 13.85 17.65
C SER A 274 0.78 13.33 16.76
N LYS A 275 0.72 13.74 15.47
CA LYS A 275 -0.28 13.25 14.51
C LYS A 275 0.17 11.97 13.82
N GLY A 276 1.46 11.70 13.80
CA GLY A 276 2.04 10.50 13.22
C GLY A 276 3.26 10.75 12.35
N ASP A 277 3.59 9.74 11.56
CA ASP A 277 4.67 9.79 10.58
C ASP A 277 4.29 10.70 9.42
N GLY A 278 5.24 11.52 9.00
CA GLY A 278 5.08 12.49 7.93
C GLY A 278 5.37 11.94 6.55
N GLY A 279 5.41 12.84 5.57
CA GLY A 279 5.74 12.51 4.19
C GLY A 279 7.15 11.98 4.02
N VAL A 280 7.34 11.14 3.02
CA VAL A 280 8.66 10.66 2.58
C VAL A 280 8.81 10.88 1.08
N ASP A 281 10.04 10.93 0.62
CA ASP A 281 10.31 10.92 -0.81
C ASP A 281 10.20 9.51 -1.39
N SER A 282 9.96 9.41 -2.70
CA SER A 282 9.89 8.14 -3.44
C SER A 282 11.22 7.39 -3.44
N ASP A 283 12.33 8.14 -3.35
CA ASP A 283 13.68 7.60 -3.50
C ASP A 283 14.48 7.76 -2.21
N ASP A 284 15.23 6.72 -1.84
CA ASP A 284 16.22 6.79 -0.78
C ASP A 284 17.50 7.50 -1.28
N VAL A 285 18.24 8.14 -0.37
CA VAL A 285 19.58 8.63 -0.69
C VAL A 285 20.61 7.56 -0.33
N SER A 286 21.60 7.33 -1.20
CA SER A 286 22.54 6.22 -1.06
C SER A 286 23.99 6.68 -1.12
N THR A 287 24.86 5.95 -0.44
CA THR A 287 26.33 6.12 -0.52
C THR A 287 27.02 4.78 -0.37
N TYR A 288 28.21 4.65 -0.97
CA TYR A 288 29.09 3.49 -0.72
C TYR A 288 30.09 3.85 0.36
N VAL A 289 30.19 3.03 1.41
CA VAL A 289 31.18 3.12 2.48
C VAL A 289 32.28 2.12 2.19
N GLY A 290 33.55 2.52 2.37
CA GLY A 290 34.73 1.70 2.08
C GLY A 290 35.51 2.17 0.84
N GLU A 291 36.57 1.45 0.48
CA GLU A 291 37.35 1.72 -0.73
C GLU A 291 36.65 1.09 -1.95
N ASN A 292 36.54 1.86 -3.04
CA ASN A 292 36.03 1.42 -4.34
C ASN A 292 37.12 0.66 -5.10
#